data_fc005855803571d243f2c67d07260600
#
_entry.id   fc005855803571d243f2c67d07260600
#
_cell.length_a   1.000
_cell.length_b   1.000
_cell.length_c   1.000
_cell.angle_alpha   90.00
_cell.angle_beta   90.00
_cell.angle_gamma   90.00
#
_symmetry.space_group_name_H-M   'P 1'
#
loop_
_entity.id
_entity.type
_entity.pdbx_description
1 polymer ?
#
loop_
_entity_poly.entity_id
_entity_poly.type
_entity_poly.pdbx_seq_one_letter_code
_entity_poly.pdbx_strand_id
1 'polypeptide(L)'
;MRRKYFLAFDARRGTGQREHFFHFMWGYLLPAAHEILYVQSSPLSHPCRNEFVFISSGPVMDTKTAEMARLLGVEYSIVQDEREAREPGTTIIVVRRWDSFLCDYATYSRLHLTAATRRLLRQAVTLGSIPPILWSQVRLVQEIQHLRHSILAKVPLRDEARPCGDDAPCYYILKRSEEPPFYAPEGGGAKRSTYGTGRRSLMGIEEAAVALSRQSHRVAVFEPGRHTLAEQIRTFRDCKGIIAIRGAELANIVWMDPGSKVIVINAGRFDLAAPPAWGLAKLLGIRYEQIDWGEDPYPELCNDLVARITSHIEN
;
A
#
# COMPACT_ATOMS: atom_id res chain seq x y z
N MET A 1 32.40 2.80 14.65
CA MET A 1 32.23 1.41 14.15
C MET A 1 30.97 1.39 13.27
N ARG A 2 31.02 0.76 12.08
CA ARG A 2 29.85 0.64 11.17
C ARG A 2 29.15 -0.67 11.51
N ARG A 3 27.83 -0.65 11.71
CA ARG A 3 27.01 -1.86 11.91
C ARG A 3 26.20 -2.13 10.65
N LYS A 4 26.25 -3.36 10.17
CA LYS A 4 25.42 -3.81 9.04
C LYS A 4 24.21 -4.59 9.54
N TYR A 5 23.05 -4.29 8.97
CA TYR A 5 21.79 -4.97 9.26
C TYR A 5 21.22 -5.51 7.96
N PHE A 6 21.12 -6.82 7.83
CA PHE A 6 20.46 -7.45 6.70
C PHE A 6 18.98 -7.63 6.99
N LEU A 7 18.14 -7.01 6.16
CA LEU A 7 16.69 -7.09 6.23
C LEU A 7 16.22 -8.30 5.41
N ALA A 8 16.23 -9.46 6.04
CA ALA A 8 15.89 -10.73 5.42
C ALA A 8 14.37 -10.87 5.23
N PHE A 9 13.96 -11.31 4.05
CA PHE A 9 12.58 -11.63 3.76
C PHE A 9 12.15 -12.92 4.46
N ASP A 10 10.97 -12.95 5.10
CA ASP A 10 10.43 -14.20 5.67
C ASP A 10 9.94 -15.15 4.57
N ALA A 11 10.81 -16.07 4.17
CA ALA A 11 10.54 -17.02 3.10
C ALA A 11 9.50 -18.11 3.45
N ARG A 12 9.15 -18.26 4.73
CA ARG A 12 8.28 -19.34 5.21
C ARG A 12 6.85 -19.26 4.71
N ARG A 13 6.44 -18.15 4.11
CA ARG A 13 5.08 -17.90 3.61
C ARG A 13 5.01 -17.62 2.10
N GLY A 14 5.81 -18.30 1.29
CA GLY A 14 5.76 -18.24 -0.17
C GLY A 14 6.53 -17.08 -0.78
N THR A 15 7.58 -17.41 -1.51
CA THR A 15 8.56 -16.45 -2.06
C THR A 15 8.17 -15.80 -3.38
N GLY A 16 7.13 -16.29 -4.06
CA GLY A 16 6.83 -15.94 -5.46
C GLY A 16 6.16 -14.59 -5.70
N GLN A 17 6.08 -13.68 -4.71
CA GLN A 17 5.24 -12.48 -4.82
C GLN A 17 5.97 -11.16 -4.54
N ARG A 18 7.28 -11.16 -4.33
CA ARG A 18 8.05 -9.91 -4.13
C ARG A 18 8.01 -8.98 -5.34
N GLU A 19 7.82 -9.54 -6.51
CA GLU A 19 7.65 -8.81 -7.77
C GLU A 19 6.28 -8.13 -7.88
N HIS A 20 5.35 -8.43 -7.00
CA HIS A 20 4.01 -7.87 -7.00
C HIS A 20 3.95 -6.65 -6.08
N PHE A 21 3.63 -5.47 -6.59
CA PHE A 21 3.73 -4.21 -5.85
C PHE A 21 3.02 -4.23 -4.49
N PHE A 22 1.81 -4.81 -4.38
CA PHE A 22 1.11 -4.93 -3.11
C PHE A 22 1.88 -5.79 -2.10
N HIS A 23 2.34 -6.97 -2.53
CA HIS A 23 3.08 -7.88 -1.66
C HIS A 23 4.49 -7.37 -1.35
N PHE A 24 5.11 -6.64 -2.27
CA PHE A 24 6.35 -5.94 -2.01
C PHE A 24 6.16 -4.86 -0.95
N MET A 25 5.19 -3.97 -1.10
CA MET A 25 4.94 -2.90 -0.14
C MET A 25 4.63 -3.45 1.25
N TRP A 26 3.63 -4.34 1.36
CA TRP A 26 3.12 -4.82 2.64
C TRP A 26 3.81 -6.08 3.16
N GLY A 27 4.47 -6.82 2.30
CA GLY A 27 5.21 -8.02 2.67
C GLY A 27 6.69 -7.75 2.95
N TYR A 28 7.22 -6.61 2.51
CA TYR A 28 8.65 -6.34 2.66
C TYR A 28 8.98 -4.86 2.96
N LEU A 29 8.65 -3.92 2.07
CA LEU A 29 9.17 -2.55 2.17
C LEU A 29 8.70 -1.81 3.42
N LEU A 30 7.39 -1.80 3.71
CA LEU A 30 6.86 -1.11 4.89
C LEU A 30 7.28 -1.77 6.20
N PRO A 31 7.23 -3.12 6.34
CA PRO A 31 7.79 -3.78 7.51
C PRO A 31 9.28 -3.52 7.69
N ALA A 32 10.09 -3.54 6.62
CA ALA A 32 11.51 -3.23 6.68
C ALA A 32 11.76 -1.78 7.15
N ALA A 33 10.98 -0.82 6.63
CA ALA A 33 11.04 0.56 7.07
C ALA A 33 10.70 0.71 8.57
N HIS A 34 9.73 -0.06 9.07
CA HIS A 34 9.43 -0.10 10.49
C HIS A 34 10.60 -0.63 11.33
N GLU A 35 11.25 -1.72 10.90
CA GLU A 35 12.42 -2.26 11.59
C GLU A 35 13.60 -1.26 11.59
N ILE A 36 13.81 -0.54 10.48
CA ILE A 36 14.82 0.53 10.41
C ILE A 36 14.55 1.60 11.46
N LEU A 37 13.31 2.10 11.55
CA LEU A 37 12.90 3.11 12.53
C LEU A 37 13.11 2.59 13.96
N TYR A 38 12.79 1.33 14.20
CA TYR A 38 12.99 0.69 15.51
C TYR A 38 14.49 0.64 15.88
N VAL A 39 15.36 0.24 14.95
CA VAL A 39 16.83 0.24 15.17
C VAL A 39 17.33 1.66 15.42
N GLN A 40 16.87 2.66 14.66
CA GLN A 40 17.27 4.06 14.82
C GLN A 40 16.84 4.65 16.18
N SER A 41 15.68 4.27 16.69
CA SER A 41 15.15 4.75 17.97
C SER A 41 15.74 4.04 19.20
N SER A 42 16.48 2.95 19.00
CA SER A 42 17.08 2.19 20.10
C SER A 42 18.17 3.01 20.79
N PRO A 43 18.17 3.11 22.14
CA PRO A 43 19.25 3.75 22.90
C PRO A 43 20.63 3.14 22.66
N LEU A 44 20.66 1.88 22.19
CA LEU A 44 21.90 1.17 21.83
C LEU A 44 22.44 1.58 20.45
N SER A 45 21.69 2.36 19.69
CA SER A 45 22.10 2.92 18.40
C SER A 45 22.97 4.18 18.57
N HIS A 46 23.90 4.17 19.55
CA HIS A 46 24.94 5.20 19.68
C HIS A 46 25.61 5.46 18.31
N PRO A 47 26.31 6.58 18.08
CA PRO A 47 26.58 7.23 16.79
C PRO A 47 27.39 6.40 15.78
N CYS A 48 27.16 5.10 15.77
CA CYS A 48 27.60 4.19 14.75
C CYS A 48 26.75 4.43 13.50
N ARG A 49 27.40 4.64 12.36
CA ARG A 49 26.69 4.65 11.06
C ARG A 49 26.13 3.26 10.85
N ASN A 50 24.81 3.16 10.82
CA ASN A 50 24.10 1.91 10.51
C ASN A 50 23.91 1.82 8.99
N GLU A 51 24.31 0.71 8.39
CA GLU A 51 24.03 0.36 7.01
C GLU A 51 22.95 -0.72 6.96
N PHE A 52 21.92 -0.52 6.15
CA PHE A 52 20.85 -1.49 5.95
C PHE A 52 20.99 -2.15 4.59
N VAL A 53 21.04 -3.47 4.56
CA VAL A 53 21.19 -4.27 3.36
C VAL A 53 19.84 -4.88 3.00
N PHE A 54 19.36 -4.56 1.81
CA PHE A 54 18.11 -5.09 1.27
C PHE A 54 18.39 -6.16 0.22
N ILE A 55 17.44 -7.06 0.03
CA ILE A 55 17.46 -7.99 -1.09
C ILE A 55 16.69 -7.41 -2.27
N SER A 56 17.25 -7.52 -3.47
CA SER A 56 16.60 -7.06 -4.70
C SER A 56 15.26 -7.75 -4.91
N SER A 57 14.28 -6.95 -5.32
CA SER A 57 12.93 -7.40 -5.70
C SER A 57 12.60 -6.98 -7.14
N GLY A 58 13.64 -6.69 -7.92
CA GLY A 58 13.55 -6.22 -9.30
C GLY A 58 13.64 -4.70 -9.44
N PRO A 59 13.99 -4.19 -10.63
CA PRO A 59 14.42 -2.79 -10.81
C PRO A 59 13.42 -1.73 -10.32
N VAL A 60 12.11 -1.94 -10.55
CA VAL A 60 11.08 -1.01 -10.09
C VAL A 60 10.99 -0.99 -8.57
N MET A 61 11.01 -2.17 -7.93
CA MET A 61 10.91 -2.30 -6.49
C MET A 61 12.18 -1.80 -5.80
N ASP A 62 13.34 -2.04 -6.40
CA ASP A 62 14.64 -1.56 -5.92
C ASP A 62 14.70 -0.03 -5.93
N THR A 63 14.11 0.60 -6.94
CA THR A 63 13.95 2.07 -6.95
C THR A 63 13.12 2.54 -5.75
N LYS A 64 12.00 1.89 -5.45
CA LYS A 64 11.15 2.24 -4.28
C LYS A 64 11.85 1.94 -2.95
N THR A 65 12.66 0.88 -2.89
CA THR A 65 13.51 0.59 -1.74
C THR A 65 14.53 1.72 -1.51
N ALA A 66 15.21 2.14 -2.57
CA ALA A 66 16.17 3.24 -2.52
C ALA A 66 15.50 4.57 -2.11
N GLU A 67 14.32 4.86 -2.64
CA GLU A 67 13.54 6.05 -2.27
C GLU A 67 13.14 6.03 -0.78
N MET A 68 12.67 4.88 -0.28
CA MET A 68 12.32 4.70 1.13
C MET A 68 13.54 4.88 2.04
N ALA A 69 14.68 4.27 1.71
CA ALA A 69 15.91 4.39 2.48
C ALA A 69 16.39 5.86 2.56
N ARG A 70 16.29 6.61 1.47
CA ARG A 70 16.60 8.04 1.44
C ARG A 70 15.63 8.85 2.31
N LEU A 71 14.34 8.57 2.28
CA LEU A 71 13.34 9.20 3.16
C LEU A 71 13.64 8.93 4.63
N LEU A 72 14.10 7.73 4.95
CA LEU A 72 14.49 7.37 6.31
C LEU A 72 15.84 7.99 6.73
N GLY A 73 16.62 8.49 5.77
CA GLY A 73 17.93 9.08 6.03
C GLY A 73 18.97 8.04 6.44
N VAL A 74 18.94 6.84 5.85
CA VAL A 74 19.85 5.73 6.19
C VAL A 74 20.82 5.41 5.05
N GLU A 75 22.01 4.92 5.41
CA GLU A 75 22.92 4.27 4.47
C GLU A 75 22.34 2.90 4.10
N TYR A 76 22.37 2.55 2.82
CA TYR A 76 21.80 1.30 2.34
C TYR A 76 22.58 0.70 1.19
N SER A 77 22.44 -0.60 1.01
CA SER A 77 22.82 -1.34 -0.19
C SER A 77 21.70 -2.31 -0.60
N ILE A 78 21.66 -2.67 -1.87
CA ILE A 78 20.71 -3.66 -2.41
C ILE A 78 21.55 -4.75 -3.07
N VAL A 79 21.38 -5.98 -2.61
CA VAL A 79 22.12 -7.16 -3.09
C VAL A 79 21.20 -8.12 -3.84
N GLN A 80 21.74 -8.86 -4.79
CA GLN A 80 20.97 -9.83 -5.58
C GLN A 80 20.80 -11.16 -4.86
N ASP A 81 21.80 -11.59 -4.10
CA ASP A 81 21.81 -12.86 -3.36
C ASP A 81 21.90 -12.60 -1.85
N GLU A 82 21.13 -13.37 -1.08
CA GLU A 82 21.21 -13.35 0.38
C GLU A 82 22.62 -13.71 0.93
N ARG A 83 23.40 -14.47 0.18
CA ARG A 83 24.76 -14.84 0.57
C ARG A 83 25.66 -13.61 0.65
N GLU A 84 25.49 -12.66 -0.27
CA GLU A 84 26.22 -11.40 -0.26
C GLU A 84 25.91 -10.55 0.98
N ALA A 85 24.66 -10.66 1.50
CA ALA A 85 24.22 -9.93 2.67
C ALA A 85 24.69 -10.58 3.99
N ARG A 86 25.00 -11.89 3.99
CA ARG A 86 25.35 -12.68 5.18
C ARG A 86 26.84 -12.66 5.49
N GLU A 87 27.48 -11.49 5.40
CA GLU A 87 28.88 -11.33 5.77
C GLU A 87 29.08 -11.49 7.30
N PRO A 88 30.27 -11.93 7.75
CA PRO A 88 30.61 -11.98 9.16
C PRO A 88 30.41 -10.60 9.84
N GLY A 89 29.71 -10.58 10.96
CA GLY A 89 29.40 -9.36 11.70
C GLY A 89 28.11 -8.62 11.24
N THR A 90 27.41 -9.12 10.22
CA THR A 90 26.10 -8.60 9.84
C THR A 90 25.01 -9.12 10.77
N THR A 91 24.21 -8.22 11.34
CA THR A 91 23.00 -8.59 12.11
C THR A 91 21.86 -8.87 11.17
N ILE A 92 21.24 -10.03 11.28
CA ILE A 92 20.11 -10.42 10.43
C ILE A 92 18.81 -10.05 11.15
N ILE A 93 17.97 -9.25 10.49
CA ILE A 93 16.61 -8.92 10.92
C ILE A 93 15.65 -9.63 9.98
N VAL A 94 14.90 -10.59 10.47
CA VAL A 94 13.84 -11.24 9.68
C VAL A 94 12.62 -10.33 9.65
N VAL A 95 12.37 -9.74 8.50
CA VAL A 95 11.27 -8.80 8.30
C VAL A 95 9.94 -9.55 8.31
N ARG A 96 9.08 -9.20 9.29
CA ARG A 96 7.78 -9.81 9.44
C ARG A 96 6.82 -9.32 8.36
N ARG A 97 6.20 -10.23 7.64
CA ARG A 97 5.24 -9.90 6.58
C ARG A 97 3.91 -9.37 7.15
N TRP A 98 3.46 -8.23 6.63
CA TRP A 98 2.15 -7.64 6.97
C TRP A 98 1.06 -7.97 5.96
N ASP A 99 1.42 -8.30 4.71
CA ASP A 99 0.47 -8.60 3.63
C ASP A 99 -0.43 -9.81 3.93
N SER A 100 0.11 -10.88 4.47
CA SER A 100 -0.66 -12.07 4.85
C SER A 100 -1.68 -11.73 5.94
N PHE A 101 -1.28 -10.91 6.92
CA PHE A 101 -2.19 -10.45 7.95
C PHE A 101 -3.36 -9.61 7.39
N LEU A 102 -3.09 -8.70 6.44
CA LEU A 102 -4.14 -7.89 5.81
C LEU A 102 -5.14 -8.77 5.03
N CYS A 103 -4.66 -9.82 4.35
CA CYS A 103 -5.51 -10.80 3.70
C CYS A 103 -6.38 -11.56 4.71
N ASP A 104 -5.78 -12.02 5.80
CA ASP A 104 -6.49 -12.72 6.87
C ASP A 104 -7.51 -11.80 7.57
N TYR A 105 -7.12 -10.57 7.91
CA TYR A 105 -8.01 -9.59 8.52
C TYR A 105 -9.21 -9.27 7.65
N ALA A 106 -9.02 -9.11 6.34
CA ALA A 106 -10.11 -8.89 5.40
C ALA A 106 -11.08 -10.09 5.40
N THR A 107 -10.58 -11.31 5.49
CA THR A 107 -11.37 -12.54 5.57
C THR A 107 -12.12 -12.63 6.90
N TYR A 108 -11.45 -12.46 8.02
CA TYR A 108 -12.05 -12.56 9.36
C TYR A 108 -13.06 -11.46 9.69
N SER A 109 -12.85 -10.26 9.21
CA SER A 109 -13.76 -9.14 9.49
C SER A 109 -15.09 -9.23 8.73
N ARG A 110 -15.17 -10.06 7.69
CA ARG A 110 -16.43 -10.43 7.02
C ARG A 110 -17.11 -11.66 7.61
N LEU A 111 -16.41 -12.51 8.34
CA LEU A 111 -17.09 -13.48 9.17
C LEU A 111 -17.98 -12.68 10.10
N HIS A 112 -19.27 -12.72 9.83
CA HIS A 112 -20.29 -12.10 10.67
C HIS A 112 -20.15 -12.72 12.07
N LEU A 113 -19.26 -12.14 12.86
CA LEU A 113 -19.22 -12.46 14.29
C LEU A 113 -20.62 -12.20 14.80
N THR A 114 -21.31 -13.24 15.16
CA THR A 114 -22.64 -13.12 15.77
C THR A 114 -22.56 -12.14 16.92
N ALA A 115 -23.65 -11.50 17.29
CA ALA A 115 -23.68 -10.58 18.43
C ALA A 115 -23.13 -11.25 19.69
N ALA A 116 -23.34 -12.58 19.84
CA ALA A 116 -22.79 -13.38 20.92
C ALA A 116 -21.25 -13.46 20.88
N THR A 117 -20.65 -13.69 19.72
CA THR A 117 -19.17 -13.74 19.58
C THR A 117 -18.55 -12.38 19.83
N ARG A 118 -19.18 -11.28 19.39
CA ARG A 118 -18.73 -9.91 19.71
C ARG A 118 -18.80 -9.61 21.20
N ARG A 119 -19.84 -10.11 21.88
CA ARG A 119 -20.02 -9.96 23.34
C ARG A 119 -18.94 -10.73 24.10
N LEU A 120 -18.63 -11.97 23.69
CA LEU A 120 -17.55 -12.78 24.25
C LEU A 120 -16.20 -12.15 24.06
N LEU A 121 -15.91 -11.60 22.88
CA LEU A 121 -14.67 -10.89 22.62
C LEU A 121 -14.53 -9.62 23.47
N ARG A 122 -15.61 -8.84 23.66
CA ARG A 122 -15.61 -7.70 24.59
C ARG A 122 -15.35 -8.13 26.03
N GLN A 123 -15.97 -9.21 26.48
CA GLN A 123 -15.74 -9.76 27.84
C GLN A 123 -14.32 -10.27 28.01
N ALA A 124 -13.74 -10.96 27.00
CA ALA A 124 -12.35 -11.40 27.03
C ALA A 124 -11.35 -10.22 27.11
N VAL A 125 -11.63 -9.12 26.42
CA VAL A 125 -10.85 -7.87 26.51
C VAL A 125 -10.96 -7.27 27.92
N THR A 126 -12.17 -7.24 28.50
CA THR A 126 -12.42 -6.68 29.86
C THR A 126 -11.73 -7.51 30.94
N LEU A 127 -11.58 -8.83 30.72
CA LEU A 127 -10.95 -9.76 31.67
C LEU A 127 -9.42 -9.87 31.48
N GLY A 128 -8.82 -9.06 30.60
CA GLY A 128 -7.37 -9.14 30.31
C GLY A 128 -6.94 -10.38 29.54
N SER A 129 -7.89 -11.22 29.13
CA SER A 129 -7.66 -12.46 28.37
C SER A 129 -7.82 -12.19 26.88
N ILE A 130 -6.97 -11.34 26.31
CA ILE A 130 -7.01 -11.07 24.87
C ILE A 130 -6.40 -12.27 24.15
N PRO A 131 -7.14 -12.93 23.22
CA PRO A 131 -6.56 -14.02 22.43
C PRO A 131 -5.30 -13.55 21.70
N PRO A 132 -4.25 -14.38 21.59
CA PRO A 132 -2.97 -14.01 20.94
C PRO A 132 -3.15 -13.42 19.54
N ILE A 133 -4.16 -13.85 18.81
CA ILE A 133 -4.50 -13.34 17.48
C ILE A 133 -4.95 -11.86 17.51
N LEU A 134 -5.70 -11.44 18.54
CA LEU A 134 -6.10 -10.04 18.70
C LEU A 134 -4.94 -9.15 19.13
N TRP A 135 -4.03 -9.66 19.97
CA TRP A 135 -2.79 -8.95 20.30
C TRP A 135 -1.92 -8.68 19.09
N SER A 136 -1.78 -9.68 18.20
CA SER A 136 -1.04 -9.49 16.96
C SER A 136 -1.66 -8.43 16.05
N GLN A 137 -2.99 -8.31 16.08
CA GLN A 137 -3.74 -7.31 15.32
C GLN A 137 -3.57 -5.90 15.88
N VAL A 138 -3.75 -5.73 17.19
CA VAL A 138 -3.55 -4.44 17.85
C VAL A 138 -2.13 -3.94 17.65
N ARG A 139 -1.16 -4.83 17.84
CA ARG A 139 0.24 -4.51 17.64
C ARG A 139 0.53 -4.07 16.20
N LEU A 140 0.01 -4.79 15.20
CA LEU A 140 0.22 -4.43 13.81
C LEU A 140 -0.39 -3.07 13.47
N VAL A 141 -1.60 -2.76 13.97
CA VAL A 141 -2.21 -1.44 13.79
C VAL A 141 -1.30 -0.35 14.35
N GLN A 142 -0.75 -0.56 15.54
CA GLN A 142 0.19 0.39 16.15
C GLN A 142 1.49 0.53 15.36
N GLU A 143 2.05 -0.58 14.86
CA GLU A 143 3.24 -0.58 13.99
C GLU A 143 2.98 0.20 12.70
N ILE A 144 1.84 -0.02 12.03
CA ILE A 144 1.44 0.70 10.82
C ILE A 144 1.25 2.21 11.11
N GLN A 145 0.56 2.55 12.19
CA GLN A 145 0.33 3.95 12.56
C GLN A 145 1.63 4.67 12.91
N HIS A 146 2.51 4.02 13.66
CA HIS A 146 3.83 4.56 14.00
C HIS A 146 4.67 4.78 12.74
N LEU A 147 4.76 3.78 11.86
CA LEU A 147 5.46 3.89 10.59
C LEU A 147 4.89 5.04 9.75
N ARG A 148 3.56 5.06 9.57
CA ARG A 148 2.86 6.10 8.80
C ARG A 148 3.20 7.47 9.33
N HIS A 149 3.05 7.71 10.62
CA HIS A 149 3.37 8.99 11.27
C HIS A 149 4.83 9.38 11.03
N SER A 150 5.76 8.46 11.24
CA SER A 150 7.20 8.70 11.07
C SER A 150 7.58 9.05 9.62
N ILE A 151 6.96 8.39 8.64
CA ILE A 151 7.20 8.66 7.22
C ILE A 151 6.55 9.99 6.80
N LEU A 152 5.30 10.24 7.20
CA LEU A 152 4.61 11.49 6.86
C LEU A 152 5.33 12.72 7.41
N ALA A 153 5.93 12.62 8.59
CA ALA A 153 6.73 13.69 9.18
C ALA A 153 8.01 14.00 8.37
N LYS A 154 8.51 13.05 7.56
CA LYS A 154 9.70 13.22 6.72
C LYS A 154 9.38 13.71 5.30
N VAL A 155 8.12 13.58 4.87
CA VAL A 155 7.68 14.07 3.56
C VAL A 155 7.18 15.49 3.73
N PRO A 156 7.87 16.50 3.17
CA PRO A 156 7.47 17.89 3.31
C PRO A 156 6.04 18.09 2.80
N LEU A 157 5.30 18.93 3.48
CA LEU A 157 4.03 19.44 2.99
C LEU A 157 4.29 20.11 1.64
N ARG A 158 3.29 20.15 0.77
CA ARG A 158 3.34 21.04 -0.40
C ARG A 158 3.68 22.43 0.11
N ASP A 159 4.66 23.10 -0.54
CA ASP A 159 5.04 24.45 -0.14
C ASP A 159 3.80 25.26 0.18
N GLU A 160 3.77 25.85 1.37
CA GLU A 160 2.66 26.73 1.81
C GLU A 160 2.44 27.90 0.84
N ALA A 161 3.44 28.20 -0.01
CA ALA A 161 3.36 29.16 -1.11
C ALA A 161 2.39 28.73 -2.25
N ARG A 162 1.96 27.46 -2.29
CA ARG A 162 0.73 27.05 -2.96
C ARG A 162 -0.22 26.57 -1.89
N PRO A 163 -0.98 27.48 -1.27
CA PRO A 163 -2.12 27.04 -0.49
C PRO A 163 -2.87 26.07 -1.41
N CYS A 164 -3.47 25.04 -0.82
CA CYS A 164 -4.46 24.24 -1.52
C CYS A 164 -5.53 25.24 -1.95
N GLY A 165 -5.17 26.04 -2.98
CA GLY A 165 -6.04 27.03 -3.57
C GLY A 165 -7.28 26.29 -3.98
N ASP A 166 -8.38 26.97 -4.10
CA ASP A 166 -9.68 26.41 -4.48
C ASP A 166 -9.61 25.49 -5.70
N ASP A 167 -8.49 25.47 -6.44
CA ASP A 167 -8.25 24.69 -7.66
C ASP A 167 -7.53 23.35 -7.49
N ALA A 168 -7.01 22.97 -6.30
CA ALA A 168 -6.29 21.72 -6.15
C ALA A 168 -7.24 20.51 -6.23
N PRO A 169 -6.87 19.41 -6.95
CA PRO A 169 -7.69 18.21 -7.03
C PRO A 169 -7.97 17.63 -5.65
N CYS A 170 -9.25 17.33 -5.38
CA CYS A 170 -9.66 16.66 -4.15
C CYS A 170 -9.69 15.15 -4.31
N TYR A 171 -9.98 14.68 -5.52
CA TYR A 171 -10.05 13.28 -5.87
C TYR A 171 -9.09 12.95 -7.00
N TYR A 172 -8.54 11.76 -6.98
CA TYR A 172 -7.72 11.25 -8.08
C TYR A 172 -8.28 9.96 -8.64
N ILE A 173 -8.40 9.89 -9.99
CA ILE A 173 -8.62 8.62 -10.67
C ILE A 173 -7.24 7.99 -10.87
N LEU A 174 -7.04 6.81 -10.29
CA LEU A 174 -5.75 6.12 -10.42
C LEU A 174 -5.66 5.43 -11.78
N LYS A 175 -4.68 5.87 -12.56
CA LYS A 175 -4.30 5.21 -13.82
C LYS A 175 -3.22 4.18 -13.53
N ARG A 176 -3.39 2.99 -14.08
CA ARG A 176 -2.37 1.95 -13.99
C ARG A 176 -1.28 2.21 -15.00
N SER A 177 -0.04 2.03 -14.57
CA SER A 177 1.10 2.10 -15.48
C SER A 177 1.15 0.88 -16.42
N GLU A 178 1.73 1.07 -17.57
CA GLU A 178 2.08 -0.03 -18.46
C GLU A 178 3.04 -0.99 -17.76
N GLU A 179 3.03 -2.25 -18.23
CA GLU A 179 3.97 -3.25 -17.72
C GLU A 179 5.39 -2.89 -18.16
N PRO A 180 6.35 -2.78 -17.20
CA PRO A 180 7.73 -2.54 -17.56
C PRO A 180 8.29 -3.68 -18.42
N PRO A 181 9.11 -3.39 -19.47
CA PRO A 181 9.60 -4.41 -20.40
C PRO A 181 10.34 -5.58 -19.77
N PHE A 182 10.98 -5.38 -18.62
CA PHE A 182 11.72 -6.43 -17.91
C PHE A 182 10.83 -7.42 -17.15
N TYR A 183 9.53 -7.18 -17.08
CA TYR A 183 8.55 -8.15 -16.59
C TYR A 183 7.91 -8.95 -17.73
N ALA A 184 8.10 -8.51 -18.98
CA ALA A 184 7.69 -9.29 -20.13
C ALA A 184 8.53 -10.58 -20.18
N PRO A 185 7.91 -11.78 -20.25
CA PRO A 185 8.67 -13.01 -20.31
C PRO A 185 9.51 -13.05 -21.57
N GLU A 186 10.83 -13.03 -21.42
CA GLU A 186 11.74 -13.40 -22.49
C GLU A 186 11.47 -14.87 -22.84
N GLY A 187 10.88 -15.11 -24.02
CA GLY A 187 10.62 -16.44 -24.55
C GLY A 187 9.26 -17.02 -24.20
N GLY A 188 8.22 -16.60 -24.91
CA GLY A 188 7.06 -17.39 -25.35
C GLY A 188 6.28 -18.28 -24.37
N GLY A 189 6.62 -18.35 -23.14
CA GLY A 189 5.87 -19.06 -22.12
C GLY A 189 4.75 -18.17 -21.57
N ALA A 190 3.50 -18.63 -21.66
CA ALA A 190 2.30 -17.94 -21.22
C ALA A 190 2.23 -17.70 -19.71
N LYS A 191 3.25 -17.12 -19.10
CA LYS A 191 3.10 -16.46 -17.81
C LYS A 191 2.27 -15.21 -18.07
N ARG A 192 0.99 -15.30 -17.75
CA ARG A 192 0.07 -14.15 -17.80
C ARG A 192 0.72 -13.00 -17.06
N SER A 193 0.89 -11.87 -17.74
CA SER A 193 1.25 -10.62 -17.11
C SER A 193 0.37 -10.42 -15.87
N THR A 194 0.99 -10.33 -14.71
CA THR A 194 0.29 -10.04 -13.46
C THR A 194 0.35 -8.56 -13.14
N TYR A 195 0.97 -7.78 -14.01
CA TYR A 195 1.33 -6.38 -13.82
C TYR A 195 0.64 -5.48 -14.84
N GLY A 196 0.56 -4.21 -14.52
CA GLY A 196 0.20 -3.14 -15.43
C GLY A 196 -1.22 -3.22 -16.00
N THR A 197 -1.37 -2.51 -17.10
CA THR A 197 -2.63 -2.37 -17.83
C THR A 197 -3.09 -3.67 -18.50
N GLY A 198 -2.16 -4.57 -18.84
CA GLY A 198 -2.47 -5.83 -19.52
C GLY A 198 -3.36 -6.79 -18.73
N ARG A 199 -3.53 -6.60 -17.43
CA ARG A 199 -4.41 -7.43 -16.60
C ARG A 199 -5.81 -6.86 -16.46
N ARG A 200 -5.92 -5.55 -16.21
CA ARG A 200 -7.16 -4.77 -16.10
C ARG A 200 -6.82 -3.29 -16.04
N SER A 201 -7.65 -2.46 -16.58
CA SER A 201 -7.51 -1.01 -16.57
C SER A 201 -8.87 -0.35 -16.69
N LEU A 202 -8.97 0.89 -16.23
CA LEU A 202 -10.11 1.76 -16.56
C LEU A 202 -9.84 2.40 -17.91
N MET A 203 -10.85 2.44 -18.76
CA MET A 203 -10.84 3.14 -20.04
C MET A 203 -11.56 4.48 -19.90
N GLY A 204 -11.22 5.47 -20.73
CA GLY A 204 -11.87 6.80 -20.70
C GLY A 204 -11.59 7.61 -19.44
N ILE A 205 -10.41 7.43 -18.82
CA ILE A 205 -10.07 8.05 -17.53
C ILE A 205 -10.01 9.57 -17.63
N GLU A 206 -9.40 10.08 -18.68
CA GLU A 206 -9.20 11.50 -18.92
C GLU A 206 -10.54 12.21 -19.15
N GLU A 207 -11.41 11.63 -19.97
CA GLU A 207 -12.77 12.11 -20.24
C GLU A 207 -13.65 12.09 -18.98
N ALA A 208 -13.53 11.02 -18.20
CA ALA A 208 -14.25 10.90 -16.94
C ALA A 208 -13.78 11.94 -15.90
N ALA A 209 -12.50 12.21 -15.81
CA ALA A 209 -11.97 13.25 -14.94
C ALA A 209 -12.53 14.64 -15.32
N VAL A 210 -12.61 14.94 -16.61
CA VAL A 210 -13.24 16.17 -17.12
C VAL A 210 -14.74 16.21 -16.79
N ALA A 211 -15.46 15.10 -17.00
CA ALA A 211 -16.90 15.04 -16.72
C ALA A 211 -17.22 15.24 -15.24
N LEU A 212 -16.45 14.60 -14.33
CA LEU A 212 -16.58 14.77 -12.89
C LEU A 212 -16.21 16.20 -12.45
N SER A 213 -15.18 16.79 -13.05
CA SER A 213 -14.77 18.16 -12.74
C SER A 213 -15.84 19.20 -13.14
N ARG A 214 -16.58 18.95 -14.22
CA ARG A 214 -17.74 19.80 -14.60
C ARG A 214 -18.89 19.74 -13.60
N GLN A 215 -18.98 18.68 -12.80
CA GLN A 215 -19.96 18.52 -11.72
C GLN A 215 -19.47 19.11 -10.38
N SER A 216 -18.52 20.03 -10.41
CA SER A 216 -17.92 20.67 -9.23
C SER A 216 -17.05 19.72 -8.36
N HIS A 217 -16.75 18.53 -8.84
CA HIS A 217 -15.81 17.63 -8.17
C HIS A 217 -14.40 17.86 -8.75
N ARG A 218 -13.50 18.43 -7.97
CA ARG A 218 -12.12 18.65 -8.41
C ARG A 218 -11.39 17.29 -8.54
N VAL A 219 -11.40 16.73 -9.75
CA VAL A 219 -10.86 15.40 -10.06
C VAL A 219 -9.70 15.51 -11.05
N ALA A 220 -8.61 14.80 -10.79
CA ALA A 220 -7.49 14.68 -11.71
C ALA A 220 -7.09 13.21 -11.90
N VAL A 221 -6.32 12.94 -12.94
CA VAL A 221 -5.72 11.63 -13.16
C VAL A 221 -4.36 11.57 -12.48
N PHE A 222 -4.08 10.45 -11.81
CA PHE A 222 -2.79 10.19 -11.19
C PHE A 222 -2.30 8.79 -11.52
N GLU A 223 -1.08 8.68 -12.04
CA GLU A 223 -0.43 7.42 -12.39
C GLU A 223 0.75 7.16 -11.42
N PRO A 224 0.52 6.42 -10.31
CA PRO A 224 1.53 6.28 -9.26
C PRO A 224 2.88 5.74 -9.74
N GLY A 225 2.89 4.87 -10.75
CA GLY A 225 4.11 4.27 -11.28
C GLY A 225 5.08 5.28 -11.92
N ARG A 226 4.60 6.45 -12.32
CA ARG A 226 5.42 7.53 -12.92
C ARG A 226 5.98 8.51 -11.89
N HIS A 227 5.64 8.34 -10.62
CA HIS A 227 6.01 9.26 -9.56
C HIS A 227 6.94 8.61 -8.53
N THR A 228 7.78 9.43 -7.93
CA THR A 228 8.61 9.01 -6.79
C THR A 228 7.73 8.59 -5.62
N LEU A 229 8.28 7.82 -4.68
CA LEU A 229 7.56 7.41 -3.48
C LEU A 229 7.11 8.63 -2.65
N ALA A 230 7.95 9.66 -2.55
CA ALA A 230 7.62 10.89 -1.83
C ALA A 230 6.44 11.64 -2.47
N GLU A 231 6.37 11.69 -3.81
CA GLU A 231 5.22 12.28 -4.53
C GLU A 231 3.97 11.44 -4.34
N GLN A 232 4.06 10.11 -4.42
CA GLN A 232 2.95 9.23 -4.12
C GLN A 232 2.42 9.47 -2.70
N ILE A 233 3.30 9.44 -1.69
CA ILE A 233 2.93 9.69 -0.29
C ILE A 233 2.20 11.02 -0.17
N ARG A 234 2.75 12.09 -0.77
CA ARG A 234 2.16 13.43 -0.73
C ARG A 234 0.77 13.47 -1.37
N THR A 235 0.63 12.91 -2.58
CA THR A 235 -0.65 12.91 -3.30
C THR A 235 -1.72 12.16 -2.53
N PHE A 236 -1.40 10.98 -1.98
CA PHE A 236 -2.36 10.21 -1.21
C PHE A 236 -2.69 10.84 0.15
N ARG A 237 -1.74 11.49 0.80
CA ARG A 237 -2.00 12.24 2.05
C ARG A 237 -2.93 13.44 1.83
N ASP A 238 -2.68 14.20 0.76
CA ASP A 238 -3.31 15.49 0.56
C ASP A 238 -4.68 15.37 -0.17
N CYS A 239 -5.07 14.20 -0.67
CA CYS A 239 -6.34 13.99 -1.34
C CYS A 239 -7.49 13.68 -0.37
N LYS A 240 -8.71 14.07 -0.75
CA LYS A 240 -9.94 13.67 -0.06
C LYS A 240 -10.38 12.25 -0.43
N GLY A 241 -9.98 11.80 -1.62
CA GLY A 241 -10.31 10.45 -2.04
C GLY A 241 -9.66 10.02 -3.34
N ILE A 242 -9.74 8.74 -3.59
CA ILE A 242 -9.28 8.09 -4.82
C ILE A 242 -10.38 7.25 -5.44
N ILE A 243 -10.35 7.16 -6.76
CA ILE A 243 -11.19 6.32 -7.60
C ILE A 243 -10.23 5.37 -8.33
N ALA A 244 -10.41 4.07 -8.18
CA ALA A 244 -9.49 3.11 -8.75
C ALA A 244 -10.18 1.82 -9.18
N ILE A 245 -9.67 1.21 -10.23
CA ILE A 245 -9.94 -0.21 -10.42
C ILE A 245 -9.20 -1.00 -9.35
N ARG A 246 -9.76 -2.10 -8.91
CA ARG A 246 -9.12 -2.99 -7.96
C ARG A 246 -7.72 -3.40 -8.43
N GLY A 247 -6.69 -3.05 -7.69
CA GLY A 247 -5.29 -3.27 -8.07
C GLY A 247 -4.29 -3.09 -6.94
N ALA A 248 -3.03 -3.34 -7.26
CA ALA A 248 -1.92 -3.23 -6.32
C ALA A 248 -1.62 -1.77 -5.93
N GLU A 249 -2.02 -0.82 -6.75
CA GLU A 249 -1.90 0.63 -6.53
C GLU A 249 -2.61 1.07 -5.24
N LEU A 250 -3.66 0.32 -4.82
CA LEU A 250 -4.35 0.51 -3.55
C LEU A 250 -3.47 0.24 -2.32
N ALA A 251 -2.26 -0.28 -2.49
CA ALA A 251 -1.28 -0.34 -1.40
C ALA A 251 -0.96 1.04 -0.82
N ASN A 252 -1.06 2.08 -1.64
CA ASN A 252 -0.76 3.46 -1.25
C ASN A 252 -1.82 4.14 -0.37
N ILE A 253 -3.00 3.52 -0.17
CA ILE A 253 -4.01 4.10 0.73
C ILE A 253 -3.52 4.23 2.18
N VAL A 254 -2.43 3.56 2.53
CA VAL A 254 -1.75 3.71 3.83
C VAL A 254 -1.38 5.17 4.13
N TRP A 255 -1.19 5.97 3.11
CA TRP A 255 -0.79 7.38 3.24
C TRP A 255 -1.97 8.33 3.37
N MET A 256 -3.19 7.89 3.08
CA MET A 256 -4.41 8.71 3.16
C MET A 256 -4.80 9.02 4.60
N ASP A 257 -5.39 10.17 4.83
CA ASP A 257 -5.89 10.55 6.14
C ASP A 257 -7.20 9.83 6.52
N PRO A 258 -7.43 9.58 7.82
CA PRO A 258 -8.71 9.08 8.29
C PRO A 258 -9.86 9.96 7.82
N GLY A 259 -10.97 9.34 7.42
CA GLY A 259 -12.13 10.04 6.86
C GLY A 259 -12.07 10.26 5.34
N SER A 260 -10.89 10.12 4.71
CA SER A 260 -10.78 10.09 3.24
C SER A 260 -11.57 8.93 2.64
N LYS A 261 -11.83 9.00 1.33
CA LYS A 261 -12.67 8.03 0.62
C LYS A 261 -11.91 7.26 -0.45
N VAL A 262 -12.14 5.96 -0.54
CA VAL A 262 -11.63 5.09 -1.60
C VAL A 262 -12.80 4.46 -2.30
N ILE A 263 -13.01 4.81 -3.57
CA ILE A 263 -14.04 4.24 -4.44
C ILE A 263 -13.37 3.22 -5.37
N VAL A 264 -13.68 1.95 -5.17
CA VAL A 264 -13.08 0.85 -5.94
C VAL A 264 -14.06 0.28 -6.92
N ILE A 265 -13.71 0.34 -8.20
CA ILE A 265 -14.42 -0.35 -9.26
C ILE A 265 -13.95 -1.79 -9.26
N ASN A 266 -14.84 -2.69 -8.85
CA ASN A 266 -14.59 -4.13 -8.80
C ASN A 266 -15.01 -4.75 -10.12
N ALA A 267 -14.06 -4.88 -11.04
CA ALA A 267 -14.25 -5.40 -12.39
C ALA A 267 -13.51 -6.73 -12.56
N GLY A 268 -14.07 -7.61 -13.39
CA GLY A 268 -13.55 -8.97 -13.62
C GLY A 268 -14.02 -9.99 -12.57
N ARG A 269 -13.86 -11.26 -12.92
CA ARG A 269 -14.22 -12.40 -12.02
C ARG A 269 -13.30 -12.47 -10.82
N PHE A 270 -13.62 -11.79 -9.75
CA PHE A 270 -12.90 -11.93 -8.48
C PHE A 270 -13.87 -12.00 -7.31
N ASP A 271 -14.19 -13.22 -6.91
CA ASP A 271 -14.98 -13.57 -5.72
C ASP A 271 -14.22 -13.38 -4.39
N LEU A 272 -13.25 -12.48 -4.33
CA LEU A 272 -12.70 -12.18 -3.03
C LEU A 272 -13.73 -11.40 -2.22
N ALA A 273 -14.33 -12.08 -1.30
CA ALA A 273 -15.32 -11.54 -0.39
C ALA A 273 -14.84 -10.28 0.36
N ALA A 274 -13.52 -10.10 0.54
CA ALA A 274 -12.91 -8.88 1.06
C ALA A 274 -11.50 -8.66 0.47
N PRO A 275 -11.31 -7.67 -0.39
CA PRO A 275 -9.97 -7.35 -0.88
C PRO A 275 -9.10 -6.81 0.28
N PRO A 276 -7.78 -7.07 0.27
CA PRO A 276 -6.87 -6.56 1.30
C PRO A 276 -6.96 -5.05 1.50
N ALA A 277 -7.23 -4.30 0.43
CA ALA A 277 -7.41 -2.85 0.48
C ALA A 277 -8.61 -2.43 1.35
N TRP A 278 -9.69 -3.22 1.38
CA TRP A 278 -10.82 -2.97 2.28
C TRP A 278 -10.42 -3.12 3.75
N GLY A 279 -9.67 -4.18 4.07
CA GLY A 279 -9.15 -4.39 5.43
C GLY A 279 -8.26 -3.24 5.87
N LEU A 280 -7.36 -2.81 5.00
CA LEU A 280 -6.47 -1.69 5.24
C LEU A 280 -7.25 -0.37 5.44
N ALA A 281 -8.19 -0.05 4.56
CA ALA A 281 -9.03 1.14 4.68
C ALA A 281 -9.75 1.18 6.03
N LYS A 282 -10.33 0.05 6.44
CA LYS A 282 -11.00 -0.07 7.73
C LYS A 282 -10.07 0.13 8.94
N LEU A 283 -8.84 -0.40 8.87
CA LEU A 283 -7.81 -0.20 9.91
C LEU A 283 -7.39 1.27 10.05
N LEU A 284 -7.41 2.01 8.94
CA LEU A 284 -6.97 3.40 8.88
C LEU A 284 -8.12 4.42 9.04
N GLY A 285 -9.37 3.96 9.21
CA GLY A 285 -10.52 4.85 9.29
C GLY A 285 -10.87 5.53 7.96
N ILE A 286 -10.50 4.92 6.84
CA ILE A 286 -10.80 5.37 5.48
C ILE A 286 -12.15 4.77 5.06
N ARG A 287 -12.99 5.57 4.42
CA ARG A 287 -14.26 5.10 3.87
C ARG A 287 -13.99 4.31 2.59
N TYR A 288 -14.37 3.05 2.57
CA TYR A 288 -14.20 2.17 1.43
C TYR A 288 -15.55 1.88 0.78
N GLU A 289 -15.70 2.34 -0.44
CA GLU A 289 -16.88 2.15 -1.28
C GLU A 289 -16.53 1.21 -2.44
N GLN A 290 -17.42 0.30 -2.80
CA GLN A 290 -17.20 -0.62 -3.90
C GLN A 290 -18.33 -0.52 -4.91
N ILE A 291 -17.96 -0.36 -6.17
CA ILE A 291 -18.87 -0.40 -7.32
C ILE A 291 -18.62 -1.72 -8.04
N ASP A 292 -19.57 -2.65 -7.94
CA ASP A 292 -19.51 -3.91 -8.69
C ASP A 292 -19.89 -3.64 -10.14
N TRP A 293 -18.96 -3.98 -11.06
CA TRP A 293 -19.09 -3.69 -12.50
C TRP A 293 -19.17 -4.95 -13.38
N GLY A 294 -19.25 -6.14 -12.80
CA GLY A 294 -19.35 -7.39 -13.54
C GLY A 294 -18.01 -7.97 -13.99
N GLU A 295 -18.02 -8.74 -15.07
CA GLU A 295 -16.90 -9.60 -15.47
C GLU A 295 -15.86 -8.91 -16.36
N ASP A 296 -16.16 -7.76 -16.94
CA ASP A 296 -15.25 -7.04 -17.82
C ASP A 296 -14.03 -6.52 -17.04
N PRO A 297 -12.80 -6.94 -17.39
CA PRO A 297 -11.59 -6.43 -16.75
C PRO A 297 -11.17 -5.03 -17.21
N TYR A 298 -11.82 -4.48 -18.24
CA TYR A 298 -11.51 -3.18 -18.83
C TYR A 298 -12.76 -2.28 -18.88
N PRO A 299 -13.40 -1.99 -17.73
CA PRO A 299 -14.58 -1.15 -17.71
C PRO A 299 -14.28 0.23 -18.29
N GLU A 300 -15.14 0.68 -19.18
CA GLU A 300 -15.14 2.04 -19.68
C GLU A 300 -15.83 2.95 -18.66
N LEU A 301 -15.21 4.09 -18.36
CA LEU A 301 -15.80 5.15 -17.54
C LEU A 301 -16.87 5.90 -18.34
N CYS A 302 -17.92 5.18 -18.74
CA CYS A 302 -19.10 5.73 -19.41
C CYS A 302 -19.97 6.54 -18.45
N ASN A 303 -20.99 7.23 -18.98
CA ASN A 303 -21.88 8.10 -18.21
C ASN A 303 -22.53 7.40 -17.01
N ASP A 304 -22.92 6.11 -17.14
CA ASP A 304 -23.52 5.36 -16.04
C ASP A 304 -22.52 5.14 -14.90
N LEU A 305 -21.30 4.72 -15.22
CA LEU A 305 -20.25 4.52 -14.21
C LEU A 305 -19.83 5.84 -13.57
N VAL A 306 -19.73 6.92 -14.38
CA VAL A 306 -19.46 8.28 -13.87
C VAL A 306 -20.55 8.73 -12.91
N ALA A 307 -21.84 8.53 -13.25
CA ALA A 307 -22.97 8.88 -12.38
C ALA A 307 -22.93 8.11 -11.04
N ARG A 308 -22.61 6.81 -11.09
CA ARG A 308 -22.43 6.00 -9.87
C ARG A 308 -21.26 6.49 -9.02
N ILE A 309 -20.12 6.84 -9.65
CA ILE A 309 -18.97 7.43 -8.95
C ILE A 309 -19.38 8.75 -8.28
N THR A 310 -20.08 9.64 -8.99
CA THR A 310 -20.60 10.90 -8.46
C THR A 310 -21.43 10.67 -7.19
N SER A 311 -22.40 9.76 -7.25
CA SER A 311 -23.20 9.40 -6.08
C SER A 311 -22.37 8.95 -4.88
N HIS A 312 -21.30 8.21 -5.13
CA HIS A 312 -20.37 7.81 -4.04
C HIS A 312 -19.48 8.94 -3.55
N ILE A 313 -19.18 9.95 -4.36
CA ILE A 313 -18.41 11.13 -3.92
C ILE A 313 -19.28 12.00 -2.98
N GLU A 314 -20.56 12.17 -3.29
CA GLU A 314 -21.48 13.06 -2.58
C GLU A 314 -21.99 12.48 -1.25
N ASN A 315 -22.05 11.16 -1.10
CA ASN A 315 -22.43 10.49 0.15
C ASN A 315 -21.26 10.32 1.12
#